data_3ca72e78a22406a7f67098c65d5c071f
#
_entry.id   3ca72e78a22406a7f67098c65d5c071f
#
_cell.length_a   1.000
_cell.length_b   1.000
_cell.length_c   1.000
_cell.angle_alpha   90.00
_cell.angle_beta   90.00
_cell.angle_gamma   90.00
#
_symmetry.space_group_name_H-M   'P 1'
#
loop_
_entity.id
_entity.type
_entity.pdbx_description
1 polymer ?
#
loop_
_entity_poly.entity_id
_entity_poly.type
_entity_poly.pdbx_seq_one_letter_code
_entity_poly.pdbx_strand_id
1 'polypeptide(L)'
;LGHRLFDAFALALGLPEGYFKPMVTCPPAKLRLIHYPFDASVEDVPGIGAHTDYECFTLLLADQPGLEVLNEESVWIDAPPVKNAAGEEAFVINIGDMLE
;
A
#
# COMPACT_ATOMS: atom_id res chain seq x y z
N LEU A 1 1.93 0.08 13.77
CA LEU A 1 1.17 0.79 12.75
C LEU A 1 -0.05 -0.02 12.30
N GLY A 2 0.08 -1.27 11.82
CA GLY A 2 -1.00 -2.09 11.27
C GLY A 2 -2.24 -2.22 12.17
N HIS A 3 -2.08 -2.52 13.45
CA HIS A 3 -3.22 -2.60 14.38
C HIS A 3 -4.02 -1.29 14.48
N ARG A 4 -3.34 -0.14 14.44
CA ARG A 4 -4.01 1.16 14.45
C ARG A 4 -4.77 1.44 13.14
N LEU A 5 -4.27 0.92 12.04
CA LEU A 5 -4.99 1.01 10.75
C LEU A 5 -6.25 0.15 10.78
N PHE A 6 -6.20 -1.05 11.36
CA PHE A 6 -7.41 -1.85 11.54
C PHE A 6 -8.46 -1.16 12.41
N ASP A 7 -8.05 -0.46 13.47
CA ASP A 7 -8.96 0.34 14.28
C ASP A 7 -9.58 1.49 13.46
N ALA A 8 -8.77 2.17 12.62
CA ALA A 8 -9.25 3.23 11.74
C ALA A 8 -10.20 2.69 10.65
N PHE A 9 -9.91 1.56 10.04
CA PHE A 9 -10.79 0.91 9.07
C PHE A 9 -12.11 0.48 9.72
N ALA A 10 -12.08 -0.07 10.94
CA ALA A 10 -13.31 -0.40 11.66
C ALA A 10 -14.21 0.83 11.80
N LEU A 11 -13.66 1.95 12.26
CA LEU A 11 -14.41 3.19 12.40
C LEU A 11 -14.92 3.74 11.06
N ALA A 12 -14.11 3.69 10.00
CA ALA A 12 -14.50 4.12 8.66
C ALA A 12 -15.66 3.30 8.09
N LEU A 13 -15.75 2.02 8.45
CA LEU A 13 -16.83 1.11 8.07
C LEU A 13 -18.04 1.17 9.02
N GLY A 14 -18.04 2.08 9.99
CA GLY A 14 -19.10 2.20 10.99
C GLY A 14 -19.15 1.07 12.03
N LEU A 15 -18.04 0.35 12.18
CA LEU A 15 -17.86 -0.72 13.14
C LEU A 15 -17.24 -0.18 14.46
N PRO A 16 -17.39 -0.88 15.59
CA PRO A 16 -16.75 -0.48 16.83
C PRO A 16 -15.21 -0.49 16.69
N GLU A 17 -14.54 0.45 17.37
CA GLU A 17 -13.08 0.41 17.52
C GLU A 17 -12.65 -0.96 18.09
N GLY A 18 -11.60 -1.55 17.51
CA GLY A 18 -11.13 -2.87 17.91
C GLY A 18 -11.91 -4.06 17.35
N TYR A 19 -12.88 -3.83 16.45
CA TYR A 19 -13.66 -4.90 15.84
C TYR A 19 -12.79 -6.00 15.22
N PHE A 20 -11.70 -5.63 14.57
CA PHE A 20 -10.79 -6.59 13.93
C PHE A 20 -9.76 -7.23 14.89
N LYS A 21 -9.63 -6.75 16.14
CA LYS A 21 -8.62 -7.27 17.08
C LYS A 21 -8.64 -8.79 17.25
N PRO A 22 -9.80 -9.45 17.40
CA PRO A 22 -9.83 -10.91 17.53
C PRO A 22 -9.36 -11.67 16.28
N MET A 23 -9.47 -11.02 15.11
CA MET A 23 -9.15 -11.63 13.81
C MET A 23 -7.66 -11.49 13.46
N VAL A 24 -6.96 -10.52 14.06
CA VAL A 24 -5.57 -10.17 13.74
C VAL A 24 -4.59 -10.50 14.89
N THR A 25 -4.87 -11.53 15.66
CA THR A 25 -4.05 -11.94 16.82
C THR A 25 -2.70 -12.54 16.42
N CYS A 26 -2.62 -13.15 15.23
CA CYS A 26 -1.40 -13.73 14.67
C CYS A 26 -1.33 -13.40 13.16
N PRO A 27 -1.16 -12.13 12.80
CA PRO A 27 -1.18 -11.72 11.40
C PRO A 27 0.02 -12.31 10.66
N PRO A 28 -0.17 -12.88 9.46
CA PRO A 28 0.93 -13.36 8.62
C PRO A 28 1.64 -12.20 7.93
N ALA A 29 2.03 -11.18 8.70
CA ALA A 29 2.70 -10.01 8.16
C ALA A 29 4.05 -10.40 7.53
N LYS A 30 4.31 -9.88 6.33
CA LYS A 30 5.56 -10.09 5.61
C LYS A 30 6.23 -8.75 5.36
N LEU A 31 7.52 -8.67 5.66
CA LEU A 31 8.37 -7.57 5.20
C LEU A 31 9.07 -8.02 3.93
N ARG A 32 8.95 -7.20 2.87
CA ARG A 32 9.65 -7.42 1.61
C ARG A 32 10.50 -6.19 1.30
N LEU A 33 11.77 -6.42 1.00
CA LEU A 33 12.67 -5.41 0.46
C LEU A 33 12.82 -5.69 -1.04
N ILE A 34 12.50 -4.71 -1.87
CA ILE A 34 12.52 -4.85 -3.33
C ILE A 34 13.45 -3.77 -3.88
N HIS A 35 14.33 -4.16 -4.78
CA HIS A 35 15.16 -3.26 -5.54
C HIS A 35 14.89 -3.45 -7.03
N TYR A 36 14.52 -2.38 -7.71
CA TYR A 36 14.40 -2.32 -9.16
C TYR A 36 15.64 -1.63 -9.70
N PRO A 37 16.63 -2.37 -10.26
CA PRO A 37 17.83 -1.74 -10.79
C PRO A 37 17.49 -0.86 -11.97
N PHE A 38 18.11 0.33 -12.02
CA PHE A 38 17.97 1.21 -13.17
C PHE A 38 18.70 0.61 -14.38
N ASP A 39 18.02 0.53 -15.52
CA ASP A 39 18.59 0.11 -16.81
C ASP A 39 18.20 1.11 -17.88
N ALA A 40 19.16 1.94 -18.33
CA ALA A 40 18.94 2.96 -19.35
C ALA A 40 18.64 2.38 -20.75
N SER A 41 18.84 1.09 -20.96
CA SER A 41 18.55 0.42 -22.23
C SER A 41 17.10 -0.04 -22.36
N VAL A 42 16.33 0.06 -21.26
CA VAL A 42 14.94 -0.41 -21.17
C VAL A 42 14.04 0.79 -20.97
N GLU A 43 13.20 1.07 -21.95
CA GLU A 43 12.14 2.09 -21.88
C GLU A 43 10.79 1.41 -21.66
N ASP A 44 9.98 1.99 -20.80
CA ASP A 44 8.57 1.60 -20.54
C ASP A 44 8.31 0.14 -20.17
N VAL A 45 9.25 -0.51 -19.48
CA VAL A 45 9.04 -1.85 -18.94
C VAL A 45 8.67 -1.76 -17.46
N PRO A 46 7.46 -2.17 -17.08
CA PRO A 46 7.05 -2.17 -15.67
C PRO A 46 7.91 -3.13 -14.86
N GLY A 47 8.37 -2.69 -13.68
CA GLY A 47 9.10 -3.55 -12.74
C GLY A 47 8.22 -4.68 -12.18
N ILE A 48 6.91 -4.43 -12.09
CA ILE A 48 5.87 -5.40 -11.78
C ILE A 48 4.63 -5.05 -12.62
N GLY A 49 3.94 -6.05 -13.12
CA GLY A 49 2.69 -5.84 -13.88
C GLY A 49 1.53 -5.43 -12.97
N ALA A 50 0.45 -4.94 -13.60
CA ALA A 50 -0.79 -4.60 -12.90
C ALA A 50 -1.32 -5.80 -12.12
N HIS A 51 -1.65 -5.59 -10.85
CA HIS A 51 -2.19 -6.60 -9.95
C HIS A 51 -2.97 -5.93 -8.81
N THR A 52 -3.74 -6.70 -8.09
CA THR A 52 -4.27 -6.36 -6.76
C THR A 52 -3.46 -7.06 -5.69
N ASP A 53 -3.39 -6.49 -4.50
CA ASP A 53 -2.78 -7.16 -3.35
C ASP A 53 -3.78 -8.08 -2.68
N TYR A 54 -3.34 -9.29 -2.32
CA TYR A 54 -4.19 -10.33 -1.74
C TYR A 54 -4.61 -10.03 -0.29
N GLU A 55 -3.75 -9.37 0.49
CA GLU A 55 -3.94 -9.15 1.93
C GLU A 55 -4.98 -8.04 2.22
N CYS A 56 -5.18 -7.70 3.50
CA CYS A 56 -6.09 -6.62 3.88
C CYS A 56 -5.58 -5.26 3.41
N PHE A 57 -4.30 -4.99 3.57
CA PHE A 57 -3.64 -3.78 3.09
C PHE A 57 -2.13 -3.94 3.05
N THR A 58 -1.50 -3.17 2.19
CA THR A 58 -0.05 -3.06 2.06
C THR A 58 0.41 -1.70 2.56
N LEU A 59 1.53 -1.69 3.29
CA LEU A 59 2.27 -0.49 3.69
C LEU A 59 3.49 -0.38 2.81
N LEU A 60 3.45 0.51 1.82
CA LEU A 60 4.54 0.71 0.89
C LEU A 60 5.34 1.94 1.31
N LEU A 61 6.65 1.78 1.41
CA LEU A 61 7.61 2.88 1.53
C LEU A 61 8.53 2.84 0.32
N ALA A 62 8.49 3.86 -0.51
CA ALA A 62 9.31 3.96 -1.71
C ALA A 62 10.22 5.18 -1.62
N ASP A 63 11.45 5.05 -2.08
CA ASP A 63 12.44 6.14 -2.17
C ASP A 63 12.45 6.81 -3.56
N GLN A 64 11.82 6.18 -4.56
CA GLN A 64 11.72 6.68 -5.92
C GLN A 64 10.28 6.58 -6.45
N PRO A 65 9.87 7.44 -7.40
CA PRO A 65 8.62 7.31 -8.14
C PRO A 65 8.54 6.00 -8.93
N GLY A 66 7.33 5.59 -9.30
CA GLY A 66 7.09 4.41 -10.15
C GLY A 66 5.86 3.62 -9.74
N LEU A 67 5.18 4.00 -8.67
CA LEU A 67 3.87 3.44 -8.35
C LEU A 67 2.79 4.15 -9.15
N GLU A 68 1.97 3.37 -9.84
CA GLU A 68 0.75 3.83 -10.51
C GLU A 68 -0.45 3.09 -9.94
N VAL A 69 -1.57 3.76 -9.82
CA VAL A 69 -2.83 3.21 -9.32
C VAL A 69 -3.91 3.41 -10.37
N LEU A 70 -4.66 2.36 -10.66
CA LEU A 70 -5.79 2.43 -11.58
C LEU A 70 -7.00 3.03 -10.86
N ASN A 71 -7.56 4.13 -11.40
CA ASN A 71 -8.75 4.75 -10.84
C ASN A 71 -10.04 4.09 -11.38
N GLU A 72 -11.20 4.51 -10.86
CA GLU A 72 -12.51 4.02 -11.28
C GLU A 72 -12.82 4.28 -12.77
N GLU A 73 -12.18 5.29 -13.37
CA GLU A 73 -12.31 5.62 -14.80
C GLU A 73 -11.38 4.80 -15.69
N SER A 74 -10.68 3.80 -15.13
CA SER A 74 -9.67 2.97 -15.80
C SER A 74 -8.48 3.77 -16.34
N VAL A 75 -8.10 4.83 -15.64
CA VAL A 75 -6.92 5.66 -15.93
C VAL A 75 -5.85 5.38 -14.88
N TRP A 76 -4.61 5.16 -15.31
CA TRP A 76 -3.46 5.04 -14.42
C TRP A 76 -3.05 6.39 -13.89
N ILE A 77 -2.92 6.50 -12.58
CA ILE A 77 -2.56 7.72 -11.86
C ILE A 77 -1.24 7.48 -11.12
N ASP A 78 -0.27 8.34 -11.32
CA ASP A 78 0.98 8.34 -10.56
C ASP A 78 0.73 8.56 -9.06
N ALA A 79 1.33 7.71 -8.24
CA ALA A 79 1.35 7.83 -6.78
C ALA A 79 2.79 7.99 -6.28
N PRO A 80 3.42 9.15 -6.49
CA PRO A 80 4.82 9.36 -6.13
C PRO A 80 5.02 9.34 -4.62
N PRO A 81 6.24 9.03 -4.14
CA PRO A 81 6.59 9.16 -2.73
C PRO A 81 6.30 10.56 -2.20
N VAL A 82 5.71 10.64 -1.02
CA VAL A 82 5.36 11.89 -0.34
C VAL A 82 6.20 12.03 0.92
N LYS A 83 6.64 13.25 1.23
CA LYS A 83 7.31 13.57 2.48
C LYS A 83 6.38 14.35 3.39
N ASN A 84 6.45 14.07 4.68
CA ASN A 84 5.75 14.86 5.70
C ASN A 84 6.42 16.23 5.91
N ALA A 85 5.84 17.06 6.78
CA ALA A 85 6.36 18.39 7.08
C ALA A 85 7.79 18.38 7.69
N ALA A 86 8.22 17.27 8.28
CA ALA A 86 9.57 17.07 8.81
C ALA A 86 10.57 16.57 7.74
N GLY A 87 10.13 16.35 6.50
CA GLY A 87 10.96 15.83 5.42
C GLY A 87 11.16 14.30 5.44
N GLU A 88 10.43 13.59 6.30
CA GLU A 88 10.46 12.14 6.38
C GLU A 88 9.50 11.53 5.35
N GLU A 89 9.89 10.40 4.78
CA GLU A 89 9.07 9.68 3.81
C GLU A 89 7.80 9.13 4.47
N ALA A 90 6.68 9.28 3.78
CA ALA A 90 5.38 8.78 4.21
C ALA A 90 5.08 7.43 3.55
N PHE A 91 4.38 6.56 4.29
CA PHE A 91 3.85 5.33 3.71
C PHE A 91 2.68 5.62 2.76
N VAL A 92 2.68 4.98 1.61
CA VAL A 92 1.48 4.74 0.82
C VAL A 92 0.78 3.51 1.37
N ILE A 93 -0.51 3.58 1.57
CA ILE A 93 -1.32 2.46 2.08
C ILE A 93 -2.34 2.13 1.01
N ASN A 94 -2.25 0.95 0.43
CA ASN A 94 -3.27 0.43 -0.47
C ASN A 94 -4.06 -0.69 0.19
N ILE A 95 -5.37 -0.70 -0.07
CA ILE A 95 -6.29 -1.75 0.37
C ILE A 95 -6.12 -2.95 -0.55
N GLY A 96 -6.10 -4.14 0.03
CA GLY A 96 -6.04 -5.38 -0.70
C GLY A 96 -7.41 -6.09 -0.74
N ASP A 97 -7.51 -7.13 -1.54
CA ASP A 97 -8.75 -7.86 -1.85
C ASP A 97 -9.51 -8.39 -0.62
N MET A 98 -8.83 -8.62 0.51
CA MET A 98 -9.47 -9.11 1.72
C MET A 98 -10.26 -8.04 2.49
N LEU A 99 -10.08 -6.77 2.19
CA LEU A 99 -10.73 -5.65 2.87
C LEU A 99 -11.63 -4.83 1.93
N GLU A 100 -11.65 -5.13 0.66
CA GLU A 100 -12.44 -4.49 -0.40
C GLU A 100 -13.97 -4.74 -0.31
#